data_2b84f2de959554232d642f13aa12655b
#
_entry.id   2b84f2de959554232d642f13aa12655b
#
_cell.length_a   1.000
_cell.length_b   1.000
_cell.length_c   1.000
_cell.angle_alpha   90.00
_cell.angle_beta   90.00
_cell.angle_gamma   90.00
#
_symmetry.space_group_name_H-M   'P 1'
#
loop_
_entity.id
_entity.type
_entity.pdbx_description
1 polymer ?
#
loop_
_entity_poly.entity_id
_entity_poly.type
_entity_poly.pdbx_seq_one_letter_code
_entity_poly.pdbx_strand_id
1 'polypeptide(L)'
;IDSGISFLMNAEALIGHNIIGYDAAVLDKLYSTNLLDKKLYDTWIMSQVLKYKRKHKHGLGGWGEHLGYSKFEFSDWSHFSEEMLTYCVRDVELNTRVYELLMQEFRDQSKTKPLIAKGIRAEHDAAVFEAKVRMNGWLFDTENANKLHQEMCNEIEEIESRIHPQLPEMTIWVDKQPKTAKYTKKGEFTAVSRRLLTEYLGHEPNIDDWDPQKEFQRSYQTQVTLGNMEEVKEYLYTIGWKPDDWNYKKVGYEFHKTSPKLTTTSLALLGDIGKDIDRYYTTRSRRSILEGWLKEVKGQRLHGRMWVIGTPTFRSRHEVITNLPSIEAAWGKEMRSLFICEEGYRVVGADSAGNQMRALCHYIGDDAFTKEVTDGDIHSYNA
;
A
#
# COMPACT_ATOMS: atom_id res chain seq x y z
N ILE A 1 -27.67 22.64 8.18
CA ILE A 1 -26.48 22.45 7.32
C ILE A 1 -26.03 23.79 6.80
N ASP A 2 -26.89 24.59 6.14
CA ASP A 2 -26.52 25.85 5.47
C ASP A 2 -25.89 26.88 6.41
N SER A 3 -26.42 27.02 7.61
CA SER A 3 -25.86 27.91 8.64
C SER A 3 -24.48 27.47 9.10
N GLY A 4 -24.23 26.17 9.20
CA GLY A 4 -22.92 25.61 9.53
C GLY A 4 -21.92 25.83 8.42
N ILE A 5 -22.30 25.62 7.16
CA ILE A 5 -21.47 25.89 5.99
C ILE A 5 -21.13 27.38 5.92
N SER A 6 -22.14 28.25 6.07
CA SER A 6 -21.93 29.70 6.10
C SER A 6 -20.95 30.14 7.20
N PHE A 7 -21.03 29.52 8.39
CA PHE A 7 -20.09 29.76 9.48
C PHE A 7 -18.65 29.37 9.10
N LEU A 8 -18.45 28.20 8.50
CA LEU A 8 -17.15 27.73 8.06
C LEU A 8 -16.58 28.62 6.92
N MET A 9 -17.46 29.04 5.99
CA MET A 9 -17.06 29.88 4.87
C MET A 9 -16.65 31.30 5.33
N ASN A 10 -17.21 31.82 6.40
CA ASN A 10 -16.87 33.13 6.96
C ASN A 10 -15.63 33.11 7.86
N ALA A 11 -15.16 31.96 8.29
CA ALA A 11 -13.96 31.84 9.11
C ALA A 11 -12.70 32.23 8.30
N GLU A 12 -11.74 32.95 8.91
CA GLU A 12 -10.47 33.32 8.30
C GLU A 12 -9.59 32.09 8.04
N ALA A 13 -9.61 31.13 8.97
CA ALA A 13 -8.87 29.88 8.89
C ALA A 13 -9.64 28.77 9.59
N LEU A 14 -9.40 27.52 9.16
CA LEU A 14 -9.98 26.34 9.77
C LEU A 14 -8.87 25.45 10.33
N ILE A 15 -9.13 24.88 11.51
CA ILE A 15 -8.21 23.97 12.18
C ILE A 15 -8.95 22.63 12.37
N GLY A 16 -8.39 21.55 11.85
CA GLY A 16 -8.97 20.25 11.99
C GLY A 16 -7.93 19.13 12.00
N HIS A 17 -8.34 17.94 12.36
CA HIS A 17 -7.49 16.75 12.35
C HIS A 17 -7.77 15.90 11.11
N ASN A 18 -6.85 15.86 10.16
CA ASN A 18 -7.06 15.30 8.83
C ASN A 18 -8.15 16.05 8.03
N ILE A 19 -8.34 17.32 8.32
CA ILE A 19 -9.37 18.17 7.72
C ILE A 19 -9.22 18.29 6.21
N ILE A 20 -7.98 18.36 5.70
CA ILE A 20 -7.69 18.45 4.27
C ILE A 20 -8.04 17.12 3.60
N GLY A 21 -7.63 16.01 4.21
CA GLY A 21 -7.84 14.69 3.65
C GLY A 21 -9.30 14.21 3.70
N TYR A 22 -10.14 14.79 4.54
CA TYR A 22 -11.51 14.31 4.72
C TYR A 22 -12.55 15.44 4.77
N ASP A 23 -12.65 16.20 5.85
CA ASP A 23 -13.80 17.09 6.11
C ASP A 23 -13.97 18.17 5.03
N ALA A 24 -12.91 18.92 4.72
CA ALA A 24 -12.95 19.96 3.70
C ALA A 24 -13.26 19.38 2.32
N ALA A 25 -12.61 18.27 1.95
CA ALA A 25 -12.82 17.61 0.66
C ALA A 25 -14.25 17.07 0.51
N VAL A 26 -14.84 16.51 1.59
CA VAL A 26 -16.21 16.01 1.59
C VAL A 26 -17.22 17.17 1.44
N LEU A 27 -17.01 18.25 2.18
CA LEU A 27 -17.89 19.43 2.10
C LEU A 27 -17.79 20.09 0.71
N ASP A 28 -16.61 20.22 0.16
CA ASP A 28 -16.41 20.74 -1.20
C ASP A 28 -17.15 19.89 -2.23
N LYS A 29 -17.06 18.56 -2.10
CA LYS A 29 -17.72 17.63 -3.01
C LYS A 29 -19.26 17.67 -2.90
N LEU A 30 -19.79 17.76 -1.70
CA LEU A 30 -21.23 17.67 -1.46
C LEU A 30 -21.97 19.01 -1.59
N TYR A 31 -21.28 20.11 -1.27
CA TYR A 31 -21.90 21.42 -1.16
C TYR A 31 -21.20 22.50 -2.00
N SER A 32 -20.17 22.15 -2.76
CA SER A 32 -19.40 23.09 -3.62
C SER A 32 -18.85 24.30 -2.84
N THR A 33 -18.27 24.06 -1.66
CA THR A 33 -17.89 25.08 -0.70
C THR A 33 -16.55 25.75 -0.97
N ASN A 34 -15.63 25.11 -1.68
CA ASN A 34 -14.25 25.55 -1.90
C ASN A 34 -13.44 25.73 -0.59
N LEU A 35 -13.71 24.92 0.44
CA LEU A 35 -12.97 24.95 1.72
C LEU A 35 -11.51 24.57 1.57
N LEU A 36 -11.15 23.73 0.59
CA LEU A 36 -9.76 23.39 0.28
C LEU A 36 -8.93 24.59 -0.20
N ASP A 37 -9.56 25.69 -0.63
CA ASP A 37 -8.88 26.93 -1.03
C ASP A 37 -8.68 27.89 0.14
N LYS A 38 -9.25 27.58 1.32
CA LYS A 38 -9.07 28.38 2.53
C LYS A 38 -7.74 28.08 3.22
N LYS A 39 -7.40 28.92 4.17
CA LYS A 39 -6.28 28.67 5.07
C LYS A 39 -6.61 27.54 6.04
N LEU A 40 -6.01 26.37 5.81
CA LEU A 40 -6.23 25.17 6.62
C LEU A 40 -5.01 24.89 7.49
N TYR A 41 -5.26 24.48 8.74
CA TYR A 41 -4.27 23.93 9.64
C TYR A 41 -4.68 22.49 9.99
N ASP A 42 -3.96 21.53 9.42
CA ASP A 42 -4.21 20.11 9.65
C ASP A 42 -3.30 19.58 10.76
N THR A 43 -3.88 19.31 11.92
CA THR A 43 -3.12 18.87 13.09
C THR A 43 -2.50 17.47 12.91
N TRP A 44 -3.05 16.63 12.01
CA TRP A 44 -2.45 15.34 11.68
C TRP A 44 -1.13 15.52 10.91
N ILE A 45 -1.11 16.41 9.92
CA ILE A 45 0.10 16.78 9.17
C ILE A 45 1.11 17.45 10.09
N MET A 46 0.69 18.48 10.86
CA MET A 46 1.56 19.17 11.81
C MET A 46 2.22 18.19 12.80
N SER A 47 1.45 17.25 13.33
CA SER A 47 1.94 16.24 14.27
C SER A 47 3.08 15.40 13.68
N GLN A 48 2.99 15.04 12.40
CA GLN A 48 4.01 14.23 11.72
C GLN A 48 5.25 15.06 11.36
N VAL A 49 5.07 16.26 10.82
CA VAL A 49 6.18 17.14 10.43
C VAL A 49 7.00 17.57 11.65
N LEU A 50 6.34 17.95 12.74
CA LEU A 50 7.03 18.37 13.96
C LEU A 50 7.76 17.20 14.63
N LYS A 51 7.17 16.02 14.67
CA LYS A 51 7.79 14.85 15.29
C LYS A 51 7.22 13.54 14.73
N TYR A 52 7.81 13.02 13.68
CA TYR A 52 7.32 11.79 13.04
C TYR A 52 7.29 10.57 13.99
N LYS A 53 8.34 10.36 14.79
CA LYS A 53 8.40 9.27 15.77
C LYS A 53 7.90 9.74 17.12
N ARG A 54 6.58 9.68 17.33
CA ARG A 54 5.94 9.88 18.64
C ARG A 54 5.82 8.56 19.40
N LYS A 55 5.69 8.64 20.74
CA LYS A 55 5.42 7.44 21.58
C LYS A 55 3.97 6.94 21.39
N HIS A 56 3.09 7.78 20.88
CA HIS A 56 1.69 7.49 20.57
C HIS A 56 1.43 7.62 19.06
N LYS A 57 0.29 7.12 18.58
CA LYS A 57 -0.14 7.29 17.19
C LYS A 57 -0.50 8.74 16.89
N HIS A 58 -0.32 9.17 15.63
CA HIS A 58 -0.65 10.53 15.19
C HIS A 58 -2.16 10.81 15.10
N GLY A 59 -3.00 9.77 15.00
CA GLY A 59 -4.46 9.92 14.96
C GLY A 59 -5.02 10.49 16.25
N LEU A 60 -6.20 11.11 16.16
CA LEU A 60 -6.83 11.83 17.27
C LEU A 60 -7.06 10.93 18.51
N GLY A 61 -7.38 9.64 18.32
CA GLY A 61 -7.46 8.67 19.41
C GLY A 61 -6.14 8.50 20.18
N GLY A 62 -5.01 8.37 19.46
CA GLY A 62 -3.70 8.28 20.10
C GLY A 62 -3.29 9.56 20.83
N TRP A 63 -3.70 10.72 20.35
CA TRP A 63 -3.55 11.98 21.06
C TRP A 63 -4.44 12.03 22.31
N GLY A 64 -5.68 11.54 22.22
CA GLY A 64 -6.60 11.47 23.38
C GLY A 64 -6.05 10.64 24.53
N GLU A 65 -5.49 9.46 24.22
CA GLU A 65 -4.79 8.61 25.18
C GLU A 65 -3.61 9.34 25.81
N HIS A 66 -2.78 9.99 24.99
CA HIS A 66 -1.60 10.73 25.43
C HIS A 66 -1.94 11.91 26.36
N LEU A 67 -3.03 12.61 26.09
CA LEU A 67 -3.47 13.78 26.86
C LEU A 67 -4.37 13.44 28.05
N GLY A 68 -4.69 12.16 28.27
CA GLY A 68 -5.67 11.76 29.28
C GLY A 68 -7.08 12.29 28.98
N TYR A 69 -7.41 12.54 27.71
CA TYR A 69 -8.68 13.10 27.24
C TYR A 69 -9.18 12.25 26.07
N SER A 70 -9.53 10.99 26.34
CA SER A 70 -9.92 10.02 25.32
C SER A 70 -11.18 10.42 24.56
N LYS A 71 -11.25 9.98 23.29
CA LYS A 71 -12.45 10.04 22.49
C LYS A 71 -13.57 9.20 23.12
N PHE A 72 -14.79 9.56 22.83
CA PHE A 72 -15.91 8.66 23.11
C PHE A 72 -15.98 7.55 22.06
N GLU A 73 -16.56 6.42 22.43
CA GLU A 73 -16.90 5.38 21.47
C GLU A 73 -18.26 5.71 20.85
N PHE A 74 -18.34 5.68 19.52
CA PHE A 74 -19.55 5.90 18.77
C PHE A 74 -19.53 5.07 17.49
N SER A 75 -20.62 4.42 17.14
CA SER A 75 -20.70 3.50 16.01
C SER A 75 -21.93 3.63 15.13
N ASP A 76 -23.01 4.24 15.61
CA ASP A 76 -24.23 4.41 14.82
C ASP A 76 -24.26 5.74 14.07
N TRP A 77 -23.82 5.71 12.82
CA TRP A 77 -23.80 6.85 11.90
C TRP A 77 -25.02 6.92 10.97
N SER A 78 -26.06 6.12 11.20
CA SER A 78 -27.22 6.01 10.32
C SER A 78 -28.14 7.24 10.35
N HIS A 79 -28.18 7.95 11.48
CA HIS A 79 -29.02 9.13 11.69
C HIS A 79 -28.38 10.07 12.72
N PHE A 80 -28.86 11.31 12.76
CA PHE A 80 -28.43 12.26 13.78
C PHE A 80 -28.95 11.84 15.16
N SER A 81 -28.07 11.92 16.17
CA SER A 81 -28.41 11.73 17.58
C SER A 81 -27.64 12.71 18.48
N GLU A 82 -28.11 12.90 19.72
CA GLU A 82 -27.40 13.72 20.72
C GLU A 82 -26.06 13.10 21.12
N GLU A 83 -25.95 11.77 21.09
CA GLU A 83 -24.70 11.05 21.30
C GLU A 83 -23.71 11.34 20.19
N MET A 84 -24.15 11.39 18.92
CA MET A 84 -23.34 11.79 17.78
C MET A 84 -22.84 13.22 17.97
N LEU A 85 -23.71 14.15 18.37
CA LEU A 85 -23.31 15.54 18.65
C LEU A 85 -22.26 15.60 19.76
N THR A 86 -22.48 14.89 20.86
CA THR A 86 -21.55 14.82 21.99
C THR A 86 -20.20 14.26 21.57
N TYR A 87 -20.20 13.22 20.72
CA TYR A 87 -18.98 12.68 20.12
C TYR A 87 -18.25 13.74 19.28
N CYS A 88 -18.95 14.44 18.40
CA CYS A 88 -18.35 15.46 17.54
C CYS A 88 -17.77 16.63 18.35
N VAL A 89 -18.48 17.12 19.36
CA VAL A 89 -18.00 18.18 20.27
C VAL A 89 -16.73 17.72 20.98
N ARG A 90 -16.71 16.48 21.49
CA ARG A 90 -15.52 15.89 22.13
C ARG A 90 -14.31 15.85 21.21
N ASP A 91 -14.51 15.48 19.95
CA ASP A 91 -13.43 15.45 18.95
C ASP A 91 -12.89 16.86 18.67
N VAL A 92 -13.73 17.88 18.60
CA VAL A 92 -13.31 19.27 18.42
C VAL A 92 -12.54 19.79 19.63
N GLU A 93 -13.02 19.54 20.85
CA GLU A 93 -12.32 19.91 22.08
C GLU A 93 -10.94 19.24 22.18
N LEU A 94 -10.87 17.95 21.87
CA LEU A 94 -9.60 17.22 21.84
C LEU A 94 -8.65 17.80 20.79
N ASN A 95 -9.15 18.07 19.58
CA ASN A 95 -8.33 18.65 18.53
C ASN A 95 -7.81 20.04 18.88
N THR A 96 -8.60 20.85 19.60
CA THR A 96 -8.15 22.16 20.11
C THR A 96 -6.95 22.01 21.02
N ARG A 97 -6.99 21.08 21.97
CA ARG A 97 -5.85 20.79 22.87
C ARG A 97 -4.63 20.28 22.11
N VAL A 98 -4.84 19.43 21.10
CA VAL A 98 -3.76 18.94 20.21
C VAL A 98 -3.12 20.10 19.45
N TYR A 99 -3.92 21.01 18.89
CA TYR A 99 -3.42 22.18 18.17
C TYR A 99 -2.59 23.09 19.06
N GLU A 100 -3.04 23.40 20.26
CA GLU A 100 -2.31 24.23 21.23
C GLU A 100 -0.93 23.65 21.57
N LEU A 101 -0.87 22.35 21.79
CA LEU A 101 0.39 21.63 22.03
C LEU A 101 1.32 21.66 20.80
N LEU A 102 0.78 21.38 19.61
CA LEU A 102 1.56 21.41 18.38
C LEU A 102 2.06 22.84 18.09
N MET A 103 1.30 23.87 18.40
CA MET A 103 1.75 25.26 18.28
C MET A 103 2.84 25.59 19.28
N GLN A 104 2.84 25.01 20.48
CA GLN A 104 3.96 25.15 21.41
C GLN A 104 5.22 24.45 20.87
N GLU A 105 5.09 23.20 20.42
CA GLU A 105 6.20 22.46 19.78
C GLU A 105 6.75 23.22 18.55
N PHE A 106 5.88 23.81 17.74
CA PHE A 106 6.26 24.63 16.59
C PHE A 106 7.07 25.85 17.01
N ARG A 107 6.60 26.61 18.01
CA ARG A 107 7.34 27.80 18.52
C ARG A 107 8.71 27.40 19.04
N ASP A 108 8.84 26.29 19.75
CA ASP A 108 10.10 25.84 20.28
C ASP A 108 11.07 25.36 19.19
N GLN A 109 10.57 24.61 18.21
CA GLN A 109 11.40 24.16 17.10
C GLN A 109 11.79 25.29 16.12
N SER A 110 10.98 26.31 15.98
CA SER A 110 11.28 27.47 15.11
C SER A 110 12.52 28.24 15.55
N LYS A 111 12.87 28.17 16.83
CA LYS A 111 14.09 28.79 17.39
C LYS A 111 15.36 28.16 16.80
N THR A 112 15.33 26.89 16.46
CA THR A 112 16.50 26.11 15.99
C THR A 112 16.38 25.61 14.56
N LYS A 113 15.17 25.60 14.01
CA LYS A 113 14.84 25.09 12.67
C LYS A 113 14.11 26.19 11.87
N PRO A 114 14.83 27.12 11.26
CA PRO A 114 14.20 28.29 10.60
C PRO A 114 13.28 27.92 9.42
N LEU A 115 13.45 26.75 8.82
CA LEU A 115 12.65 26.29 7.69
C LEU A 115 11.42 25.44 8.09
N ILE A 116 11.18 25.19 9.40
CA ILE A 116 10.09 24.32 9.83
C ILE A 116 8.71 24.81 9.38
N ALA A 117 8.49 26.13 9.38
CA ALA A 117 7.25 26.74 8.89
C ALA A 117 7.04 26.48 7.40
N LYS A 118 8.10 26.57 6.58
CA LYS A 118 8.04 26.26 5.15
C LYS A 118 7.76 24.76 4.91
N GLY A 119 8.36 23.88 5.72
CA GLY A 119 8.10 22.44 5.65
C GLY A 119 6.65 22.10 5.97
N ILE A 120 6.09 22.65 7.06
CA ILE A 120 4.67 22.47 7.40
C ILE A 120 3.79 22.98 6.26
N ARG A 121 4.07 24.16 5.71
CA ARG A 121 3.29 24.73 4.62
C ARG A 121 3.34 23.85 3.37
N ALA A 122 4.52 23.40 2.98
CA ALA A 122 4.71 22.54 1.80
C ALA A 122 3.89 21.25 1.90
N GLU A 123 3.88 20.61 3.07
CA GLU A 123 3.08 19.37 3.28
C GLU A 123 1.57 19.66 3.27
N HIS A 124 1.11 20.81 3.76
CA HIS A 124 -0.30 21.21 3.64
C HIS A 124 -0.68 21.48 2.19
N ASP A 125 0.14 22.23 1.43
CA ASP A 125 -0.12 22.52 0.03
C ASP A 125 -0.12 21.23 -0.82
N ALA A 126 0.78 20.30 -0.54
CA ALA A 126 0.81 18.98 -1.16
C ALA A 126 -0.47 18.17 -0.81
N ALA A 127 -0.92 18.20 0.45
CA ALA A 127 -2.14 17.51 0.87
C ALA A 127 -3.39 18.08 0.20
N VAL A 128 -3.49 19.41 0.05
CA VAL A 128 -4.59 20.07 -0.70
C VAL A 128 -4.57 19.63 -2.16
N PHE A 129 -3.38 19.61 -2.79
CA PHE A 129 -3.24 19.12 -4.15
C PHE A 129 -3.68 17.65 -4.27
N GLU A 130 -3.23 16.77 -3.38
CA GLU A 130 -3.63 15.36 -3.37
C GLU A 130 -5.14 15.19 -3.16
N ALA A 131 -5.75 15.96 -2.27
CA ALA A 131 -7.20 15.93 -2.06
C ALA A 131 -7.97 16.30 -3.34
N LYS A 132 -7.52 17.34 -4.06
CA LYS A 132 -8.12 17.76 -5.35
C LYS A 132 -7.93 16.70 -6.43
N VAL A 133 -6.74 16.10 -6.56
CA VAL A 133 -6.47 15.01 -7.51
C VAL A 133 -7.38 13.80 -7.22
N ARG A 134 -7.52 13.44 -5.94
CA ARG A 134 -8.40 12.34 -5.52
C ARG A 134 -9.88 12.63 -5.82
N MET A 135 -10.32 13.86 -5.61
CA MET A 135 -11.71 14.26 -5.91
C MET A 135 -11.98 14.22 -7.41
N ASN A 136 -11.04 14.70 -8.23
CA ASN A 136 -11.16 14.70 -9.69
C ASN A 136 -11.13 13.27 -10.25
N GLY A 137 -10.21 12.42 -9.78
CA GLY A 137 -9.94 11.12 -10.37
C GLY A 137 -9.40 11.21 -11.80
N TRP A 138 -9.09 10.05 -12.38
CA TRP A 138 -8.66 9.91 -13.78
C TRP A 138 -9.81 9.38 -14.63
N LEU A 139 -10.04 9.98 -15.79
CA LEU A 139 -10.95 9.42 -16.77
C LEU A 139 -10.39 8.06 -17.23
N PHE A 140 -11.22 7.02 -17.17
CA PHE A 140 -10.80 5.64 -17.34
C PHE A 140 -11.65 4.94 -18.38
N ASP A 141 -11.01 4.37 -19.39
CA ASP A 141 -11.66 3.66 -20.48
C ASP A 141 -12.12 2.28 -20.03
N THR A 142 -13.29 2.23 -19.42
CA THR A 142 -13.89 1.00 -18.89
C THR A 142 -14.22 -0.03 -19.96
N GLU A 143 -14.57 0.40 -21.17
CA GLU A 143 -14.87 -0.51 -22.27
C GLU A 143 -13.62 -1.27 -22.71
N ASN A 144 -12.54 -0.55 -23.02
CA ASN A 144 -11.28 -1.19 -23.39
C ASN A 144 -10.64 -1.94 -22.21
N ALA A 145 -10.88 -1.50 -20.96
CA ALA A 145 -10.45 -2.25 -19.78
C ALA A 145 -11.10 -3.64 -19.67
N ASN A 146 -12.39 -3.75 -19.98
CA ASN A 146 -13.07 -5.04 -20.00
C ASN A 146 -12.60 -5.93 -21.17
N LYS A 147 -12.33 -5.35 -22.33
CA LYS A 147 -11.74 -6.10 -23.47
C LYS A 147 -10.36 -6.64 -23.09
N LEU A 148 -9.51 -5.78 -22.55
CA LEU A 148 -8.16 -6.14 -22.09
C LEU A 148 -8.19 -7.22 -21.00
N HIS A 149 -9.14 -7.14 -20.07
CA HIS A 149 -9.35 -8.18 -19.07
C HIS A 149 -9.67 -9.53 -19.71
N GLN A 150 -10.56 -9.55 -20.70
CA GLN A 150 -10.90 -10.79 -21.41
C GLN A 150 -9.70 -11.35 -22.20
N GLU A 151 -8.91 -10.50 -22.83
CA GLU A 151 -7.67 -10.92 -23.53
C GLU A 151 -6.68 -11.57 -22.55
N MET A 152 -6.50 -10.99 -21.36
CA MET A 152 -5.68 -11.57 -20.31
C MET A 152 -6.21 -12.92 -19.80
N CYS A 153 -7.53 -13.07 -19.67
CA CYS A 153 -8.15 -14.35 -19.32
C CYS A 153 -7.88 -15.40 -20.38
N ASN A 154 -8.09 -15.08 -21.64
CA ASN A 154 -7.86 -15.99 -22.75
C ASN A 154 -6.38 -16.42 -22.81
N GLU A 155 -5.44 -15.49 -22.66
CA GLU A 155 -4.01 -15.84 -22.62
C GLU A 155 -3.66 -16.77 -21.46
N ILE A 156 -4.23 -16.54 -20.28
CA ILE A 156 -4.03 -17.42 -19.11
C ILE A 156 -4.52 -18.82 -19.43
N GLU A 157 -5.74 -18.97 -19.97
CA GLU A 157 -6.34 -20.25 -20.35
C GLU A 157 -5.53 -20.97 -21.44
N GLU A 158 -5.02 -20.24 -22.44
CA GLU A 158 -4.13 -20.79 -23.46
C GLU A 158 -2.83 -21.35 -22.86
N ILE A 159 -2.20 -20.62 -21.95
CA ILE A 159 -0.97 -21.07 -21.29
C ILE A 159 -1.27 -22.28 -20.39
N GLU A 160 -2.35 -22.24 -19.62
CA GLU A 160 -2.78 -23.39 -18.79
C GLU A 160 -3.02 -24.63 -19.64
N SER A 161 -3.75 -24.51 -20.73
CA SER A 161 -4.03 -25.62 -21.66
C SER A 161 -2.76 -26.23 -22.27
N ARG A 162 -1.74 -25.42 -22.52
CA ARG A 162 -0.45 -25.85 -23.07
C ARG A 162 0.47 -26.45 -22.02
N ILE A 163 0.49 -25.89 -20.82
CA ILE A 163 1.46 -26.24 -19.78
C ILE A 163 0.95 -27.33 -18.85
N HIS A 164 -0.31 -27.33 -18.41
CA HIS A 164 -0.82 -28.31 -17.44
C HIS A 164 -0.60 -29.77 -17.87
N PRO A 165 -0.75 -30.16 -19.16
CA PRO A 165 -0.45 -31.54 -19.57
C PRO A 165 1.03 -31.93 -19.45
N GLN A 166 1.94 -30.98 -19.33
CA GLN A 166 3.38 -31.20 -19.18
C GLN A 166 3.81 -31.24 -17.71
N LEU A 167 2.95 -30.78 -16.79
CA LEU A 167 3.25 -30.79 -15.37
C LEU A 167 3.00 -32.19 -14.79
N PRO A 168 3.90 -32.71 -13.94
CA PRO A 168 3.77 -34.06 -13.38
C PRO A 168 2.81 -34.10 -12.17
N GLU A 169 2.42 -35.32 -11.82
CA GLU A 169 2.03 -35.63 -10.45
C GLU A 169 3.27 -35.68 -9.57
N MET A 170 3.21 -35.02 -8.43
CA MET A 170 4.34 -34.94 -7.51
C MET A 170 3.91 -35.20 -6.06
N THR A 171 4.84 -35.75 -5.29
CA THR A 171 4.73 -35.79 -3.84
C THR A 171 5.36 -34.50 -3.29
N ILE A 172 4.54 -33.63 -2.74
CA ILE A 172 4.99 -32.39 -2.13
C ILE A 172 5.17 -32.57 -0.63
N TRP A 173 6.34 -32.21 -0.13
CA TRP A 173 6.64 -32.21 1.30
C TRP A 173 6.47 -30.80 1.86
N VAL A 174 5.74 -30.68 2.95
CA VAL A 174 5.46 -29.40 3.60
C VAL A 174 5.80 -29.48 5.08
N ASP A 175 6.72 -28.66 5.49
CA ASP A 175 6.99 -28.42 6.91
C ASP A 175 5.91 -27.51 7.47
N LYS A 176 4.95 -28.07 8.19
CA LYS A 176 3.91 -27.27 8.85
C LYS A 176 3.96 -27.48 10.36
N GLN A 177 4.51 -26.48 11.06
CA GLN A 177 4.15 -26.30 12.46
C GLN A 177 2.85 -25.47 12.52
N PRO A 178 1.83 -25.90 13.28
CA PRO A 178 0.66 -25.07 13.53
C PRO A 178 1.08 -23.80 14.27
N LYS A 179 0.81 -22.63 13.67
CA LYS A 179 1.16 -21.31 14.22
C LYS A 179 0.24 -20.87 15.35
N THR A 180 -0.83 -21.58 15.65
CA THR A 180 -1.87 -21.23 16.63
C THR A 180 -1.76 -22.07 17.90
N ALA A 181 -2.40 -21.60 18.97
CA ALA A 181 -2.47 -22.34 20.24
C ALA A 181 -2.89 -23.78 20.00
N LYS A 182 -2.09 -24.70 20.51
CA LYS A 182 -2.19 -26.14 20.28
C LYS A 182 -3.33 -26.77 21.05
N TYR A 183 -3.68 -26.14 22.16
CA TYR A 183 -4.69 -26.60 23.11
C TYR A 183 -5.77 -25.56 23.33
N THR A 184 -6.97 -26.02 23.59
CA THR A 184 -8.06 -25.22 24.11
C THR A 184 -7.80 -24.85 25.57
N LYS A 185 -8.58 -23.94 26.15
CA LYS A 185 -8.52 -23.62 27.58
C LYS A 185 -8.81 -24.83 28.50
N LYS A 186 -9.40 -25.89 27.94
CA LYS A 186 -9.69 -27.17 28.64
C LYS A 186 -8.56 -28.20 28.53
N GLY A 187 -7.44 -27.85 27.87
CA GLY A 187 -6.32 -28.77 27.68
C GLY A 187 -6.47 -29.77 26.53
N GLU A 188 -7.52 -29.66 25.71
CA GLU A 188 -7.74 -30.48 24.53
C GLU A 188 -7.09 -29.86 23.28
N PHE A 189 -6.75 -30.65 22.27
CA PHE A 189 -6.27 -30.12 21.00
C PHE A 189 -7.32 -29.22 20.36
N THR A 190 -6.87 -28.09 19.80
CA THR A 190 -7.75 -27.30 18.93
C THR A 190 -8.14 -28.12 17.69
N ALA A 191 -9.27 -27.81 17.08
CA ALA A 191 -9.75 -28.51 15.88
C ALA A 191 -8.70 -28.54 14.74
N VAL A 192 -7.92 -27.46 14.60
CA VAL A 192 -6.84 -27.37 13.62
C VAL A 192 -5.69 -28.30 13.98
N SER A 193 -5.24 -28.31 15.25
CA SER A 193 -4.16 -29.21 15.70
C SER A 193 -4.58 -30.67 15.59
N ARG A 194 -5.81 -30.99 15.99
CA ARG A 194 -6.38 -32.36 15.89
C ARG A 194 -6.36 -32.85 14.43
N ARG A 195 -6.88 -32.06 13.50
CA ARG A 195 -6.89 -32.41 12.07
C ARG A 195 -5.49 -32.65 11.51
N LEU A 196 -4.53 -31.75 11.80
CA LEU A 196 -3.15 -31.85 11.30
C LEU A 196 -2.44 -33.08 11.87
N LEU A 197 -2.66 -33.40 13.17
CA LEU A 197 -2.09 -34.59 13.80
C LEU A 197 -2.71 -35.87 13.29
N THR A 198 -4.04 -35.90 13.08
CA THR A 198 -4.74 -37.04 12.48
C THR A 198 -4.20 -37.31 11.07
N GLU A 199 -4.00 -36.30 10.27
CA GLU A 199 -3.41 -36.43 8.93
C GLU A 199 -1.98 -36.96 8.98
N TYR A 200 -1.19 -36.55 9.99
CA TYR A 200 0.20 -36.97 10.16
C TYR A 200 0.33 -38.40 10.73
N LEU A 201 -0.46 -38.74 11.76
CA LEU A 201 -0.38 -40.01 12.47
C LEU A 201 -1.18 -41.12 11.79
N GLY A 202 -2.16 -40.77 10.95
CA GLY A 202 -3.11 -41.71 10.36
C GLY A 202 -4.19 -42.19 11.32
N HIS A 203 -4.22 -41.69 12.56
CA HIS A 203 -5.22 -41.98 13.59
C HIS A 203 -5.55 -40.74 14.41
N GLU A 204 -6.60 -40.80 15.22
CA GLU A 204 -6.96 -39.69 16.09
C GLU A 204 -5.87 -39.46 17.17
N PRO A 205 -5.33 -38.24 17.32
CA PRO A 205 -4.20 -37.97 18.19
C PRO A 205 -4.59 -37.98 19.68
N ASN A 206 -3.74 -38.56 20.51
CA ASN A 206 -3.76 -38.39 21.95
C ASN A 206 -2.94 -37.16 22.36
N ILE A 207 -3.11 -36.70 23.61
CA ILE A 207 -2.44 -35.49 24.10
C ILE A 207 -0.91 -35.63 24.10
N ASP A 208 -0.40 -36.83 24.27
CA ASP A 208 1.03 -37.14 24.32
C ASP A 208 1.68 -37.29 22.92
N ASP A 209 0.89 -37.32 21.86
CA ASP A 209 1.38 -37.46 20.47
C ASP A 209 1.99 -36.16 19.95
N TRP A 210 1.90 -35.09 20.75
CA TRP A 210 2.38 -33.76 20.35
C TRP A 210 3.66 -33.35 21.05
N ASP A 211 4.74 -33.27 20.29
CA ASP A 211 5.96 -32.62 20.71
C ASP A 211 6.07 -31.23 20.03
N PRO A 212 6.04 -30.11 20.79
CA PRO A 212 6.17 -28.76 20.24
C PRO A 212 7.52 -28.48 19.60
N GLN A 213 8.55 -29.30 19.88
CA GLN A 213 9.89 -29.16 19.31
C GLN A 213 10.10 -30.04 18.07
N LYS A 214 9.17 -30.96 17.80
CA LYS A 214 9.27 -31.87 16.66
C LYS A 214 8.74 -31.17 15.41
N GLU A 215 9.58 -31.06 14.38
CA GLU A 215 9.16 -30.61 13.06
C GLU A 215 8.21 -31.64 12.44
N PHE A 216 7.04 -31.17 11.97
CA PHE A 216 6.09 -32.01 11.27
C PHE A 216 6.35 -31.89 9.78
N GLN A 217 6.84 -32.95 9.18
CA GLN A 217 6.82 -33.11 7.73
C GLN A 217 5.57 -33.86 7.33
N ARG A 218 4.83 -33.28 6.42
CA ARG A 218 3.67 -33.88 5.79
C ARG A 218 3.89 -33.92 4.29
N SER A 219 3.62 -35.05 3.66
CA SER A 219 3.57 -35.15 2.22
C SER A 219 2.13 -35.30 1.73
N TYR A 220 1.86 -34.81 0.53
CA TYR A 220 0.63 -35.08 -0.20
C TYR A 220 0.94 -35.24 -1.68
N GLN A 221 0.14 -36.06 -2.35
CA GLN A 221 0.20 -36.24 -3.80
C GLN A 221 -0.67 -35.18 -4.46
N THR A 222 -0.17 -34.53 -5.50
CA THR A 222 -0.91 -33.54 -6.25
C THR A 222 -0.47 -33.54 -7.72
N GLN A 223 -1.42 -33.28 -8.62
CA GLN A 223 -1.12 -32.82 -9.95
C GLN A 223 -0.68 -31.36 -9.85
N VAL A 224 0.55 -31.07 -10.22
CA VAL A 224 1.06 -29.69 -10.21
C VAL A 224 0.22 -28.83 -11.15
N THR A 225 -0.18 -27.66 -10.68
CA THR A 225 -0.92 -26.68 -11.47
C THR A 225 -0.28 -25.30 -11.35
N LEU A 226 -0.40 -24.46 -12.38
CA LEU A 226 0.09 -23.08 -12.36
C LEU A 226 -0.64 -22.21 -11.31
N GLY A 227 -1.79 -22.65 -10.83
CA GLY A 227 -2.53 -21.98 -9.76
C GLY A 227 -1.82 -21.96 -8.40
N ASN A 228 -0.98 -22.96 -8.11
CA ASN A 228 -0.24 -23.11 -6.86
C ASN A 228 1.26 -22.85 -7.07
N MET A 229 1.70 -21.63 -6.75
CA MET A 229 3.09 -21.21 -6.96
C MET A 229 4.12 -22.06 -6.19
N GLU A 230 3.79 -22.58 -5.02
CA GLU A 230 4.73 -23.38 -4.23
C GLU A 230 4.94 -24.76 -4.88
N GLU A 231 3.87 -25.40 -5.38
CA GLU A 231 3.98 -26.65 -6.14
C GLU A 231 4.78 -26.45 -7.44
N VAL A 232 4.56 -25.33 -8.12
CA VAL A 232 5.33 -24.97 -9.32
C VAL A 232 6.81 -24.82 -8.98
N LYS A 233 7.19 -24.17 -7.89
CA LYS A 233 8.59 -24.04 -7.47
C LYS A 233 9.23 -25.40 -7.20
N GLU A 234 8.52 -26.30 -6.50
CA GLU A 234 9.01 -27.67 -6.26
C GLU A 234 9.26 -28.42 -7.58
N TYR A 235 8.30 -28.32 -8.52
CA TYR A 235 8.51 -28.87 -9.86
C TYR A 235 9.71 -28.26 -10.58
N LEU A 236 9.85 -26.94 -10.56
CA LEU A 236 10.96 -26.24 -11.19
C LEU A 236 12.33 -26.67 -10.65
N TYR A 237 12.43 -26.95 -9.35
CA TYR A 237 13.64 -27.53 -8.77
C TYR A 237 14.00 -28.88 -9.39
N THR A 238 13.01 -29.74 -9.69
CA THR A 238 13.27 -31.06 -10.30
C THR A 238 13.83 -30.96 -11.72
N ILE A 239 13.53 -29.88 -12.44
CA ILE A 239 14.03 -29.62 -13.80
C ILE A 239 15.27 -28.70 -13.83
N GLY A 240 15.86 -28.42 -12.65
CA GLY A 240 17.13 -27.71 -12.54
C GLY A 240 17.05 -26.20 -12.37
N TRP A 241 15.87 -25.66 -12.01
CA TRP A 241 15.75 -24.24 -11.69
C TRP A 241 16.64 -23.82 -10.51
N LYS A 242 17.30 -22.67 -10.69
CA LYS A 242 18.12 -22.06 -9.64
C LYS A 242 17.62 -20.63 -9.42
N PRO A 243 17.01 -20.33 -8.26
CA PRO A 243 16.55 -18.97 -7.96
C PRO A 243 17.73 -18.00 -7.80
N ASP A 244 17.62 -16.83 -8.40
CA ASP A 244 18.58 -15.73 -8.33
C ASP A 244 18.19 -14.65 -7.32
N ASP A 245 16.93 -14.63 -6.86
CA ASP A 245 16.42 -13.71 -5.85
C ASP A 245 15.48 -14.39 -4.85
N TRP A 246 15.37 -13.80 -3.64
CA TRP A 246 14.64 -14.37 -2.50
C TRP A 246 13.80 -13.31 -1.81
N ASN A 247 12.72 -13.76 -1.18
CA ASN A 247 12.04 -12.95 -0.20
C ASN A 247 12.83 -12.95 1.12
N TYR A 248 12.80 -11.82 1.83
CA TYR A 248 13.52 -11.67 3.09
C TYR A 248 12.55 -11.27 4.20
N LYS A 249 12.73 -11.86 5.36
CA LYS A 249 12.05 -11.45 6.59
C LYS A 249 13.06 -10.83 7.55
N LYS A 250 12.75 -9.63 8.04
CA LYS A 250 13.56 -8.97 9.05
C LYS A 250 13.22 -9.54 10.44
N VAL A 251 14.25 -10.03 11.14
CA VAL A 251 14.16 -10.50 12.53
C VAL A 251 15.22 -9.74 13.32
N GLY A 252 14.81 -8.82 14.18
CA GLY A 252 15.72 -7.89 14.82
C GLY A 252 16.40 -6.96 13.83
N TYR A 253 17.73 -7.02 13.73
CA TYR A 253 18.55 -6.26 12.78
C TYR A 253 18.96 -7.06 11.53
N GLU A 254 18.67 -8.35 11.49
CA GLU A 254 19.09 -9.26 10.41
C GLU A 254 17.96 -9.53 9.42
N PHE A 255 18.36 -9.80 8.16
CA PHE A 255 17.46 -10.21 7.08
C PHE A 255 17.69 -11.68 6.76
N HIS A 256 16.69 -12.51 7.00
CA HIS A 256 16.73 -13.93 6.71
C HIS A 256 16.01 -14.23 5.40
N LYS A 257 16.65 -15.02 4.52
CA LYS A 257 16.00 -15.55 3.32
C LYS A 257 14.80 -16.41 3.72
N THR A 258 13.70 -16.26 3.00
CA THR A 258 12.48 -17.05 3.23
C THR A 258 12.14 -17.89 2.00
N SER A 259 11.34 -17.40 1.08
CA SER A 259 10.96 -18.13 -0.13
C SER A 259 11.67 -17.59 -1.35
N PRO A 260 12.09 -18.45 -2.32
CA PRO A 260 12.65 -18.00 -3.58
C PRO A 260 11.63 -17.25 -4.40
N LYS A 261 12.08 -16.29 -5.21
CA LYS A 261 11.24 -15.58 -6.17
C LYS A 261 11.35 -16.24 -7.55
N LEU A 262 10.23 -16.32 -8.25
CA LEU A 262 10.23 -16.60 -9.69
C LEU A 262 10.55 -15.29 -10.42
N THR A 263 11.76 -15.17 -10.94
CA THR A 263 12.23 -14.00 -11.69
C THR A 263 12.29 -14.35 -13.17
N THR A 264 12.06 -13.36 -14.04
CA THR A 264 12.17 -13.53 -15.49
C THR A 264 13.54 -14.07 -15.87
N THR A 265 14.61 -13.62 -15.20
CA THR A 265 15.99 -14.05 -15.46
C THR A 265 16.21 -15.53 -15.12
N SER A 266 15.77 -15.98 -13.96
CA SER A 266 15.94 -17.38 -13.54
C SER A 266 15.06 -18.35 -14.34
N LEU A 267 13.85 -17.91 -14.73
CA LEU A 267 12.92 -18.70 -15.54
C LEU A 267 13.36 -18.79 -16.99
N ALA A 268 13.95 -17.75 -17.56
CA ALA A 268 14.45 -17.75 -18.94
C ALA A 268 15.48 -18.87 -19.20
N LEU A 269 16.20 -19.31 -18.18
CA LEU A 269 17.18 -20.41 -18.26
C LEU A 269 16.55 -21.79 -18.49
N LEU A 270 15.23 -21.93 -18.27
CA LEU A 270 14.48 -23.17 -18.45
C LEU A 270 13.84 -23.31 -19.85
N GLY A 271 14.21 -22.42 -20.78
CA GLY A 271 13.65 -22.45 -22.14
C GLY A 271 12.19 -22.05 -22.22
N ASP A 272 11.40 -22.72 -23.04
CA ASP A 272 10.04 -22.27 -23.34
C ASP A 272 9.08 -22.49 -22.17
N ILE A 273 9.23 -23.56 -21.40
CA ILE A 273 8.41 -23.78 -20.20
C ILE A 273 8.61 -22.65 -19.16
N GLY A 274 9.85 -22.19 -19.00
CA GLY A 274 10.15 -21.07 -18.09
C GLY A 274 9.54 -19.75 -18.58
N LYS A 275 9.60 -19.48 -19.90
CA LYS A 275 8.96 -18.29 -20.50
C LYS A 275 7.44 -18.30 -20.34
N ASP A 276 6.82 -19.45 -20.54
CA ASP A 276 5.36 -19.60 -20.38
C ASP A 276 4.94 -19.40 -18.92
N ILE A 277 5.70 -19.94 -17.97
CA ILE A 277 5.46 -19.74 -16.52
C ILE A 277 5.63 -18.27 -16.13
N ASP A 278 6.67 -17.60 -16.61
CA ASP A 278 6.88 -16.16 -16.38
C ASP A 278 5.72 -15.34 -16.95
N ARG A 279 5.32 -15.64 -18.18
CA ARG A 279 4.19 -14.98 -18.85
C ARG A 279 2.87 -15.19 -18.11
N TYR A 280 2.60 -16.41 -17.66
CA TYR A 280 1.42 -16.75 -16.86
C TYR A 280 1.32 -15.91 -15.59
N TYR A 281 2.36 -15.90 -14.75
CA TYR A 281 2.33 -15.16 -13.49
C TYR A 281 2.32 -13.65 -13.71
N THR A 282 2.99 -13.15 -14.74
CA THR A 282 2.93 -11.75 -15.12
C THR A 282 1.53 -11.35 -15.55
N THR A 283 0.90 -12.08 -16.48
CA THR A 283 -0.46 -11.80 -16.96
C THR A 283 -1.48 -11.92 -15.84
N ARG A 284 -1.39 -12.95 -15.00
CA ARG A 284 -2.24 -13.12 -13.80
C ARG A 284 -2.13 -11.93 -12.84
N SER A 285 -0.93 -11.44 -12.60
CA SER A 285 -0.69 -10.26 -11.77
C SER A 285 -1.30 -8.99 -12.38
N ARG A 286 -1.14 -8.78 -13.69
CA ARG A 286 -1.72 -7.63 -14.41
C ARG A 286 -3.24 -7.67 -14.44
N ARG A 287 -3.82 -8.85 -14.69
CA ARG A 287 -5.27 -9.07 -14.62
C ARG A 287 -5.81 -8.70 -13.24
N SER A 288 -5.16 -9.14 -12.16
CA SER A 288 -5.59 -8.80 -10.80
C SER A 288 -5.57 -7.30 -10.51
N ILE A 289 -4.56 -6.57 -11.02
CA ILE A 289 -4.50 -5.11 -10.92
C ILE A 289 -5.68 -4.48 -11.67
N LEU A 290 -5.93 -4.92 -12.90
CA LEU A 290 -7.02 -4.42 -13.74
C LEU A 290 -8.40 -4.69 -13.13
N GLU A 291 -8.62 -5.89 -12.56
CA GLU A 291 -9.83 -6.22 -11.80
C GLU A 291 -10.02 -5.30 -10.59
N GLY A 292 -8.92 -4.96 -9.91
CA GLY A 292 -8.94 -3.99 -8.81
C GLY A 292 -9.38 -2.61 -9.28
N TRP A 293 -8.89 -2.13 -10.43
CA TRP A 293 -9.31 -0.85 -11.00
C TRP A 293 -10.78 -0.87 -11.41
N LEU A 294 -11.22 -1.91 -12.12
CA LEU A 294 -12.61 -2.05 -12.57
C LEU A 294 -13.62 -2.03 -11.41
N LYS A 295 -13.25 -2.57 -10.24
CA LYS A 295 -14.08 -2.52 -9.01
C LYS A 295 -14.15 -1.12 -8.38
N GLU A 296 -13.10 -0.32 -8.53
CA GLU A 296 -12.99 1.01 -7.91
C GLU A 296 -13.48 2.15 -8.82
N VAL A 297 -13.76 1.88 -10.10
CA VAL A 297 -14.30 2.89 -11.02
C VAL A 297 -15.67 3.38 -10.54
N LYS A 298 -15.84 4.70 -10.51
CA LYS A 298 -17.11 5.36 -10.19
C LYS A 298 -17.52 6.29 -11.34
N GLY A 299 -18.63 5.99 -11.94
CA GLY A 299 -18.98 6.64 -13.23
C GLY A 299 -17.93 6.26 -14.29
N GLN A 300 -17.24 7.24 -14.83
CA GLN A 300 -16.18 7.05 -15.82
C GLN A 300 -14.79 7.37 -15.24
N ARG A 301 -14.65 7.46 -13.91
CA ARG A 301 -13.39 7.88 -13.28
C ARG A 301 -12.89 6.88 -12.26
N LEU A 302 -11.58 6.71 -12.26
CA LEU A 302 -10.85 5.94 -11.26
C LEU A 302 -10.21 6.91 -10.27
N HIS A 303 -10.57 6.77 -9.00
CA HIS A 303 -10.10 7.63 -7.93
C HIS A 303 -8.95 6.95 -7.17
N GLY A 304 -7.72 7.40 -7.41
CA GLY A 304 -6.56 7.01 -6.61
C GLY A 304 -6.63 7.59 -5.20
N ARG A 305 -6.04 6.89 -4.24
CA ARG A 305 -5.87 7.41 -2.87
C ARG A 305 -4.39 7.69 -2.62
N MET A 306 -4.10 8.86 -2.10
CA MET A 306 -2.74 9.29 -1.78
C MET A 306 -2.68 9.88 -0.37
N TRP A 307 -1.52 9.78 0.25
CA TRP A 307 -1.18 10.41 1.52
C TRP A 307 0.20 11.03 1.42
N VAL A 308 0.33 12.34 1.64
CA VAL A 308 1.59 13.10 1.54
C VAL A 308 2.69 12.50 2.39
N ILE A 309 2.40 12.18 3.66
CA ILE A 309 3.36 11.59 4.58
C ILE A 309 3.02 10.11 4.79
N GLY A 310 3.35 9.28 3.80
CA GLY A 310 3.06 7.84 3.83
C GLY A 310 4.17 6.99 4.45
N THR A 311 5.38 7.52 4.59
CA THR A 311 6.56 6.82 5.10
C THR A 311 7.38 7.69 6.04
N PRO A 312 8.28 7.10 6.88
CA PRO A 312 9.20 7.86 7.74
C PRO A 312 10.13 8.80 7.00
N THR A 313 10.31 8.60 5.70
CA THR A 313 11.14 9.43 4.80
C THR A 313 10.32 10.50 4.07
N PHE A 314 9.09 10.73 4.47
CA PHE A 314 8.17 11.72 3.88
C PHE A 314 7.85 11.45 2.41
N ARG A 315 7.91 10.19 1.97
CA ARG A 315 7.39 9.81 0.66
C ARG A 315 5.89 9.60 0.74
N SER A 316 5.17 10.05 -0.29
CA SER A 316 3.74 9.76 -0.43
C SER A 316 3.49 8.25 -0.53
N ARG A 317 2.37 7.80 0.01
CA ARG A 317 1.84 6.45 -0.17
C ARG A 317 0.64 6.52 -1.10
N HIS A 318 0.54 5.57 -2.00
CA HIS A 318 -0.56 5.48 -2.97
C HIS A 318 -1.33 4.19 -2.79
N GLU A 319 -2.62 4.22 -3.11
CA GLU A 319 -3.48 3.05 -3.24
C GLU A 319 -4.34 3.17 -4.51
N VAL A 320 -4.86 2.06 -4.99
CA VAL A 320 -5.66 1.89 -6.21
C VAL A 320 -4.82 2.08 -7.47
N ILE A 321 -4.33 3.28 -7.76
CA ILE A 321 -3.48 3.55 -8.93
C ILE A 321 -2.02 3.50 -8.48
N THR A 322 -1.44 2.30 -8.47
CA THR A 322 -0.06 2.08 -8.01
C THR A 322 0.66 1.12 -8.93
N ASN A 323 1.99 1.24 -8.99
CA ASN A 323 2.85 0.26 -9.67
C ASN A 323 2.41 -0.08 -11.10
N LEU A 324 2.00 0.95 -11.85
CA LEU A 324 1.72 0.81 -13.28
C LEU A 324 2.93 0.21 -13.97
N PRO A 325 2.79 -0.89 -14.72
CA PRO A 325 3.90 -1.49 -15.44
C PRO A 325 4.52 -0.47 -16.40
N SER A 326 5.83 -0.57 -16.64
CA SER A 326 6.49 0.25 -17.65
C SER A 326 5.92 -0.07 -19.05
N ILE A 327 6.07 0.83 -20.00
CA ILE A 327 5.61 0.64 -21.39
C ILE A 327 6.24 -0.60 -22.01
N GLU A 328 7.48 -0.90 -21.64
CA GLU A 328 8.25 -2.04 -22.13
C GLU A 328 7.86 -3.38 -21.48
N ALA A 329 7.16 -3.32 -20.34
CA ALA A 329 6.72 -4.53 -19.66
C ALA A 329 5.47 -5.10 -20.33
N ALA A 330 5.29 -6.41 -20.19
CA ALA A 330 4.10 -7.09 -20.66
C ALA A 330 2.83 -6.41 -20.13
N TRP A 331 1.89 -6.13 -21.04
CA TRP A 331 0.63 -5.42 -20.80
C TRP A 331 0.79 -3.95 -20.34
N GLY A 332 2.00 -3.41 -20.34
CA GLY A 332 2.27 -2.08 -19.80
C GLY A 332 1.68 -0.97 -20.64
N LYS A 333 1.83 -1.05 -21.97
CA LYS A 333 1.29 -0.07 -22.91
C LYS A 333 -0.24 -0.06 -22.88
N GLU A 334 -0.85 -1.24 -22.94
CA GLU A 334 -2.29 -1.44 -22.93
C GLU A 334 -2.92 -0.93 -21.64
N MET A 335 -2.36 -1.30 -20.48
CA MET A 335 -2.86 -0.85 -19.18
C MET A 335 -2.73 0.67 -18.99
N ARG A 336 -1.66 1.29 -19.51
CA ARG A 336 -1.48 2.75 -19.45
C ARG A 336 -2.44 3.49 -20.36
N SER A 337 -2.77 2.95 -21.53
CA SER A 337 -3.70 3.55 -22.47
C SER A 337 -5.14 3.64 -21.96
N LEU A 338 -5.48 2.92 -20.88
CA LEU A 338 -6.78 3.01 -20.23
C LEU A 338 -6.99 4.33 -19.46
N PHE A 339 -5.91 5.04 -19.11
CA PHE A 339 -5.98 6.36 -18.49
C PHE A 339 -6.03 7.42 -19.59
N ILE A 340 -7.21 7.94 -19.83
CA ILE A 340 -7.53 8.88 -20.91
C ILE A 340 -7.84 10.27 -20.36
N CYS A 341 -8.02 11.24 -21.24
CA CYS A 341 -8.48 12.58 -20.90
C CYS A 341 -9.69 12.95 -21.78
N GLU A 342 -10.39 13.98 -21.38
CA GLU A 342 -11.52 14.53 -22.13
C GLU A 342 -11.07 15.07 -23.50
N GLU A 343 -12.00 15.18 -24.43
CA GLU A 343 -11.75 15.77 -25.74
C GLU A 343 -11.21 17.22 -25.59
N GLY A 344 -10.19 17.54 -26.36
CA GLY A 344 -9.51 18.83 -26.28
C GLY A 344 -8.41 18.93 -25.21
N TYR A 345 -8.25 17.94 -24.35
CA TYR A 345 -7.19 17.86 -23.35
C TYR A 345 -6.09 16.88 -23.74
N ARG A 346 -4.95 17.00 -23.07
CA ARG A 346 -3.80 16.07 -23.20
C ARG A 346 -3.26 15.73 -21.83
N VAL A 347 -2.83 14.48 -21.67
CA VAL A 347 -2.07 14.07 -20.48
C VAL A 347 -0.64 14.60 -20.62
N VAL A 348 -0.18 15.34 -19.63
CA VAL A 348 1.19 15.83 -19.53
C VAL A 348 1.85 15.16 -18.34
N GLY A 349 2.98 14.51 -18.58
CA GLY A 349 3.81 13.90 -17.55
C GLY A 349 5.13 14.67 -17.42
N ALA A 350 5.56 14.89 -16.18
CA ALA A 350 6.88 15.44 -15.87
C ALA A 350 7.51 14.60 -14.75
N ASP A 351 8.75 14.19 -14.93
CA ASP A 351 9.55 13.52 -13.92
C ASP A 351 10.85 14.26 -13.66
N SER A 352 11.25 14.34 -12.39
CA SER A 352 12.48 15.00 -11.99
C SER A 352 13.66 14.06 -12.11
N ALA A 353 14.46 14.21 -13.16
CA ALA A 353 15.64 13.38 -13.40
C ALA A 353 16.62 13.44 -12.23
N GLY A 354 16.96 12.29 -11.67
CA GLY A 354 17.98 12.16 -10.63
C GLY A 354 17.67 12.97 -9.33
N ASN A 355 16.40 13.17 -8.98
CA ASN A 355 16.00 14.07 -7.89
C ASN A 355 16.74 13.81 -6.57
N GLN A 356 16.94 12.54 -6.19
CA GLN A 356 17.66 12.17 -4.96
C GLN A 356 19.14 12.58 -5.02
N MET A 357 19.79 12.38 -6.16
CA MET A 357 21.19 12.77 -6.35
C MET A 357 21.35 14.30 -6.36
N ARG A 358 20.41 15.02 -6.98
CA ARG A 358 20.39 16.50 -6.96
C ARG A 358 20.21 17.04 -5.54
N ALA A 359 19.34 16.42 -4.74
CA ALA A 359 19.22 16.77 -3.33
C ALA A 359 20.50 16.45 -2.54
N LEU A 360 21.19 15.36 -2.85
CA LEU A 360 22.47 14.99 -2.24
C LEU A 360 23.57 16.01 -2.57
N CYS A 361 23.63 16.53 -3.81
CA CYS A 361 24.55 17.59 -4.20
C CYS A 361 24.47 18.82 -3.28
N HIS A 362 23.24 19.22 -2.91
CA HIS A 362 23.02 20.32 -1.99
C HIS A 362 23.66 20.09 -0.60
N TYR A 363 23.62 18.85 -0.10
CA TYR A 363 24.21 18.52 1.22
C TYR A 363 25.71 18.32 1.16
N ILE A 364 26.25 17.79 0.04
CA ILE A 364 27.68 17.59 -0.13
C ILE A 364 28.39 18.93 -0.39
N GLY A 365 27.81 19.81 -1.19
CA GLY A 365 28.37 21.11 -1.55
C GLY A 365 29.64 20.99 -2.43
N ASP A 366 29.80 19.91 -3.21
CA ASP A 366 30.90 19.72 -4.16
C ASP A 366 30.44 20.10 -5.57
N ASP A 367 31.11 21.09 -6.16
CA ASP A 367 30.75 21.64 -7.46
C ASP A 367 31.03 20.63 -8.60
N ALA A 368 32.11 19.84 -8.51
CA ALA A 368 32.45 18.84 -9.52
C ALA A 368 31.41 17.71 -9.55
N PHE A 369 31.04 17.20 -8.36
CA PHE A 369 29.98 16.21 -8.23
C PHE A 369 28.63 16.77 -8.70
N THR A 370 28.32 18.01 -8.34
CA THR A 370 27.08 18.66 -8.76
C THR A 370 27.00 18.78 -10.27
N LYS A 371 28.09 19.18 -10.92
CA LYS A 371 28.18 19.28 -12.40
C LYS A 371 27.95 17.93 -13.06
N GLU A 372 28.55 16.85 -12.53
CA GLU A 372 28.37 15.51 -13.06
C GLU A 372 26.93 15.01 -12.94
N VAL A 373 26.26 15.30 -11.81
CA VAL A 373 24.85 14.95 -11.60
C VAL A 373 23.89 15.76 -12.46
N THR A 374 24.21 17.04 -12.78
CA THR A 374 23.31 17.91 -13.55
C THR A 374 23.50 17.80 -15.05
N ASP A 375 24.72 17.66 -15.50
CA ASP A 375 25.13 17.81 -16.91
C ASP A 375 25.78 16.54 -17.47
N GLY A 376 26.25 15.65 -16.62
CA GLY A 376 26.93 14.40 -16.97
C GLY A 376 26.07 13.14 -16.82
N ASP A 377 26.75 11.98 -16.82
CA ASP A 377 26.16 10.68 -16.51
C ASP A 377 26.76 10.12 -15.21
N ILE A 378 26.05 10.35 -14.11
CA ILE A 378 26.49 9.91 -12.77
C ILE A 378 26.63 8.38 -12.67
N HIS A 379 25.94 7.60 -13.50
CA HIS A 379 26.06 6.15 -13.50
C HIS A 379 27.38 5.71 -14.08
N SER A 380 27.80 6.30 -15.20
CA SER A 380 29.13 6.08 -15.79
C SER A 380 30.26 6.64 -14.91
N TYR A 381 30.00 7.75 -14.19
CA TYR A 381 30.98 8.34 -13.26
C TYR A 381 31.27 7.43 -12.06
N ASN A 382 30.26 6.67 -11.56
CA ASN A 382 30.40 5.76 -10.42
C ASN A 382 30.81 4.32 -10.81
N ALA A 383 30.85 3.97 -12.08
CA ALA A 383 31.22 2.65 -12.59
C ALA A 383 32.75 2.52 -12.76
#